data_0f75a5675e76047a43a290a672c05e4c
#
_entry.id   0f75a5675e76047a43a290a672c05e4c
#
_cell.length_a   1.000
_cell.length_b   1.000
_cell.length_c   1.000
_cell.angle_alpha   90.00
_cell.angle_beta   90.00
_cell.angle_gamma   90.00
#
_symmetry.space_group_name_H-M   'P 1'
#
loop_
_entity.id
_entity.type
_entity.pdbx_description
1 polymer ?
#
loop_
_entity_poly.entity_id
_entity_poly.type
_entity_poly.pdbx_seq_one_letter_code
_entity_poly.pdbx_strand_id
1 'polypeptide(L)'
;MKEILFIRNNIEKWRAMEGMIDNVKFEMPDQLADAYTELTADLAFAQTHYPRSRITIYLNKLASALHNEIYRNKRERWSRMVTFWTQEVPDVMWKERKLLLLSFIIFMVSVLIGVVSTLGDESFPRLILGDGYMDMTLENIAKGEPMGVYGNEEEGGMFIGITLNNIMVSFNVFVSGVLTSFMSGFLLFRNGIMVGCFDTFFYQHGLLGESLLATMLHGTLELSAIIVAGAAGLAIGNGWLFPGTYSRLVSFQRGAKRGMKIVVGTVPIFIMAGFIEGFITRHTELNNFIRLGIILVSLAFVVYYFIYLPYKRNYHLENANRKTKD
;
A
#
# COMPACT_ATOMS: atom_id res chain seq x y z
N MET A 1 -5.85 -11.31 -56.87
CA MET A 1 -4.48 -11.93 -56.86
C MET A 1 -4.67 -13.44 -56.82
N LYS A 2 -3.85 -14.26 -57.51
CA LYS A 2 -3.96 -15.72 -57.33
C LYS A 2 -3.45 -16.10 -55.94
N GLU A 3 -4.11 -17.03 -55.25
CA GLU A 3 -3.76 -17.45 -53.88
C GLU A 3 -2.30 -17.85 -53.74
N ILE A 4 -1.74 -18.58 -54.72
CA ILE A 4 -0.33 -19.00 -54.75
C ILE A 4 0.63 -17.82 -54.70
N LEU A 5 0.30 -16.70 -55.36
CA LEU A 5 1.14 -15.50 -55.36
C LEU A 5 1.07 -14.78 -54.00
N PHE A 6 -0.08 -14.75 -53.35
CA PHE A 6 -0.25 -14.20 -52.01
C PHE A 6 0.56 -14.99 -51.00
N ILE A 7 0.49 -16.31 -51.03
CA ILE A 7 1.32 -17.16 -50.16
C ILE A 7 2.81 -16.93 -50.40
N ARG A 8 3.26 -16.97 -51.65
CA ARG A 8 4.68 -16.82 -51.99
C ARG A 8 5.27 -15.48 -51.49
N ASN A 9 4.47 -14.43 -51.58
CA ASN A 9 4.93 -13.08 -51.21
C ASN A 9 4.99 -12.86 -49.67
N ASN A 10 4.27 -13.66 -48.88
CA ASN A 10 4.15 -13.42 -47.42
C ASN A 10 4.63 -14.59 -46.57
N ILE A 11 4.96 -15.75 -47.15
CA ILE A 11 5.31 -16.93 -46.36
C ILE A 11 6.52 -16.77 -45.46
N GLU A 12 7.56 -16.03 -45.88
CA GLU A 12 8.76 -15.78 -45.07
C GLU A 12 8.41 -14.93 -43.89
N LYS A 13 7.58 -13.91 -44.06
CA LYS A 13 7.08 -13.04 -43.01
C LYS A 13 6.29 -13.85 -41.96
N TRP A 14 5.38 -14.71 -42.39
CA TRP A 14 4.59 -15.54 -41.47
C TRP A 14 5.44 -16.56 -40.73
N ARG A 15 6.48 -17.13 -41.36
CA ARG A 15 7.45 -17.99 -40.67
C ARG A 15 8.28 -17.25 -39.65
N ALA A 16 8.66 -16.01 -39.93
CA ALA A 16 9.34 -15.17 -38.95
C ALA A 16 8.44 -14.90 -37.72
N MET A 17 7.14 -14.60 -37.95
CA MET A 17 6.15 -14.43 -36.88
C MET A 17 5.92 -15.72 -36.08
N GLU A 18 5.95 -16.89 -36.72
CA GLU A 18 5.87 -18.19 -36.06
C GLU A 18 7.09 -18.42 -35.15
N GLY A 19 8.28 -18.07 -35.63
CA GLY A 19 9.51 -18.10 -34.84
C GLY A 19 9.50 -17.16 -33.62
N MET A 20 8.79 -16.05 -33.68
CA MET A 20 8.60 -15.14 -32.55
C MET A 20 7.83 -15.82 -31.41
N ILE A 21 6.87 -16.68 -31.70
CA ILE A 21 6.07 -17.42 -30.72
C ILE A 21 6.95 -18.39 -29.94
N ASP A 22 7.85 -19.07 -30.60
CA ASP A 22 8.76 -20.06 -29.99
C ASP A 22 9.85 -19.40 -29.16
N ASN A 23 10.27 -18.16 -29.50
CA ASN A 23 11.36 -17.43 -28.91
C ASN A 23 10.94 -16.22 -28.03
N VAL A 24 9.71 -16.20 -27.55
CA VAL A 24 9.09 -15.09 -26.77
C VAL A 24 9.94 -14.54 -25.61
N LYS A 25 10.91 -15.28 -25.11
CA LYS A 25 11.80 -14.82 -24.05
C LYS A 25 12.72 -13.65 -24.48
N PHE A 26 12.90 -13.43 -25.77
CA PHE A 26 13.84 -12.47 -26.34
C PHE A 26 13.15 -11.33 -27.13
N GLU A 27 11.84 -11.46 -27.41
CA GLU A 27 11.11 -10.48 -28.19
C GLU A 27 10.56 -9.34 -27.31
N MET A 28 10.62 -8.11 -27.83
CA MET A 28 9.99 -6.95 -27.17
C MET A 28 8.46 -7.00 -27.37
N PRO A 29 7.66 -6.61 -26.34
CA PRO A 29 6.20 -6.58 -26.45
C PRO A 29 5.68 -5.78 -27.67
N ASP A 30 6.37 -4.71 -28.04
CA ASP A 30 6.00 -3.85 -29.16
C ASP A 30 6.16 -4.60 -30.50
N GLN A 31 7.19 -5.43 -30.67
CA GLN A 31 7.40 -6.22 -31.87
C GLN A 31 6.32 -7.29 -32.05
N LEU A 32 5.86 -7.92 -30.95
CA LEU A 32 4.74 -8.85 -30.98
C LEU A 32 3.42 -8.15 -31.35
N ALA A 33 3.18 -6.95 -30.85
CA ALA A 33 2.01 -6.16 -31.16
C ALA A 33 1.98 -5.72 -32.64
N ASP A 34 3.12 -5.28 -33.17
CA ASP A 34 3.27 -4.92 -34.57
C ASP A 34 3.06 -6.14 -35.48
N ALA A 35 3.68 -7.28 -35.15
CA ALA A 35 3.49 -8.53 -35.89
C ALA A 35 2.03 -9.00 -35.90
N TYR A 36 1.32 -8.88 -34.75
CA TYR A 36 -0.10 -9.21 -34.66
C TYR A 36 -0.97 -8.29 -35.53
N THR A 37 -0.66 -6.99 -35.53
CA THR A 37 -1.40 -5.99 -36.34
C THR A 37 -1.24 -6.30 -37.84
N GLU A 38 -0.01 -6.58 -38.27
CA GLU A 38 0.28 -6.91 -39.66
C GLU A 38 -0.36 -8.25 -40.08
N LEU A 39 -0.27 -9.28 -39.21
CA LEU A 39 -0.88 -10.58 -39.48
C LEU A 39 -2.40 -10.52 -39.54
N THR A 40 -3.04 -9.66 -38.71
CA THR A 40 -4.50 -9.50 -38.79
C THR A 40 -4.97 -8.84 -40.07
N ALA A 41 -4.16 -7.94 -40.66
CA ALA A 41 -4.42 -7.37 -41.96
C ALA A 41 -4.36 -8.47 -43.08
N ASP A 42 -3.31 -9.31 -43.05
CA ASP A 42 -3.20 -10.45 -44.00
C ASP A 42 -4.33 -11.45 -43.82
N LEU A 43 -4.73 -11.73 -42.58
CA LEU A 43 -5.88 -12.61 -42.28
C LEU A 43 -7.20 -12.03 -42.83
N ALA A 44 -7.45 -10.75 -42.66
CA ALA A 44 -8.62 -10.08 -43.19
C ALA A 44 -8.67 -10.14 -44.71
N PHE A 45 -7.52 -9.94 -45.37
CA PHE A 45 -7.40 -10.11 -46.81
C PHE A 45 -7.70 -11.56 -47.24
N ALA A 46 -7.13 -12.55 -46.53
CA ALA A 46 -7.36 -13.96 -46.83
C ALA A 46 -8.85 -14.37 -46.61
N GLN A 47 -9.48 -13.89 -45.55
CA GLN A 47 -10.90 -14.13 -45.26
C GLN A 47 -11.79 -13.55 -46.36
N THR A 48 -11.45 -12.43 -46.93
CA THR A 48 -12.22 -11.78 -48.00
C THR A 48 -12.06 -12.50 -49.34
N HIS A 49 -10.82 -12.91 -49.68
CA HIS A 49 -10.53 -13.41 -51.04
C HIS A 49 -10.43 -14.96 -51.12
N TYR A 50 -10.14 -15.62 -49.99
CA TYR A 50 -9.91 -17.07 -49.91
C TYR A 50 -10.62 -17.71 -48.69
N PRO A 51 -11.93 -17.46 -48.45
CA PRO A 51 -12.61 -17.78 -47.19
C PRO A 51 -12.61 -19.28 -46.82
N ARG A 52 -12.48 -20.16 -47.78
CA ARG A 52 -12.46 -21.63 -47.57
C ARG A 52 -11.07 -22.25 -47.75
N SER A 53 -10.04 -21.44 -47.87
CA SER A 53 -8.69 -21.93 -48.12
C SER A 53 -7.98 -22.39 -46.82
N ARG A 54 -7.03 -23.31 -46.97
CA ARG A 54 -6.12 -23.71 -45.88
C ARG A 54 -5.27 -22.58 -45.36
N ILE A 55 -4.97 -21.58 -46.22
CA ILE A 55 -4.20 -20.42 -45.79
C ILE A 55 -4.97 -19.57 -44.76
N THR A 56 -6.26 -19.39 -44.93
CA THR A 56 -7.10 -18.65 -43.97
C THR A 56 -7.13 -19.36 -42.61
N ILE A 57 -7.20 -20.68 -42.60
CA ILE A 57 -7.13 -21.49 -41.38
C ILE A 57 -5.75 -21.34 -40.69
N TYR A 58 -4.67 -21.36 -41.47
CA TYR A 58 -3.31 -21.20 -40.97
C TYR A 58 -3.10 -19.82 -40.34
N LEU A 59 -3.47 -18.74 -41.06
CA LEU A 59 -3.33 -17.38 -40.56
C LEU A 59 -4.17 -17.13 -39.28
N ASN A 60 -5.39 -17.72 -39.25
CA ASN A 60 -6.22 -17.61 -38.06
C ASN A 60 -5.59 -18.31 -36.81
N LYS A 61 -5.01 -19.48 -37.01
CA LYS A 61 -4.26 -20.18 -35.95
C LYS A 61 -3.07 -19.38 -35.48
N LEU A 62 -2.29 -18.82 -36.39
CA LEU A 62 -1.12 -18.02 -36.12
C LEU A 62 -1.50 -16.72 -35.38
N ALA A 63 -2.58 -16.04 -35.81
CA ALA A 63 -3.10 -14.85 -35.15
C ALA A 63 -3.60 -15.17 -33.73
N SER A 64 -4.30 -16.30 -33.57
CA SER A 64 -4.73 -16.76 -32.24
C SER A 64 -3.54 -17.08 -31.32
N ALA A 65 -2.47 -17.65 -31.85
CA ALA A 65 -1.27 -17.97 -31.09
C ALA A 65 -0.51 -16.70 -30.65
N LEU A 66 -0.33 -15.72 -31.57
CA LEU A 66 0.26 -14.41 -31.23
C LEU A 66 -0.60 -13.66 -30.21
N HIS A 67 -1.92 -13.63 -30.40
CA HIS A 67 -2.83 -13.04 -29.44
C HIS A 67 -2.68 -13.64 -28.04
N ASN A 68 -2.71 -14.96 -27.96
CA ASN A 68 -2.54 -15.65 -26.68
C ASN A 68 -1.20 -15.35 -26.03
N GLU A 69 -0.12 -15.17 -26.82
CA GLU A 69 1.19 -14.84 -26.27
C GLU A 69 1.30 -13.39 -25.80
N ILE A 70 0.68 -12.44 -26.52
CA ILE A 70 0.58 -11.03 -26.10
C ILE A 70 -0.18 -10.92 -24.77
N TYR A 71 -1.29 -11.64 -24.63
CA TYR A 71 -2.15 -11.61 -23.44
C TYR A 71 -1.78 -12.67 -22.39
N ARG A 72 -0.77 -13.50 -22.65
CA ARG A 72 -0.32 -14.50 -21.70
C ARG A 72 0.15 -13.84 -20.43
N ASN A 73 -0.53 -14.11 -19.31
CA ASN A 73 -0.11 -13.72 -17.99
C ASN A 73 1.24 -14.38 -17.66
N LYS A 74 2.35 -13.68 -17.90
CA LYS A 74 3.66 -14.14 -17.45
C LYS A 74 3.59 -14.31 -15.94
N ARG A 75 3.90 -15.51 -15.44
CA ARG A 75 4.09 -15.73 -13.99
C ARG A 75 4.96 -14.60 -13.45
N GLU A 76 4.40 -13.80 -12.57
CA GLU A 76 5.11 -12.68 -11.98
C GLU A 76 6.32 -13.21 -11.23
N ARG A 77 7.50 -12.75 -11.60
CA ARG A 77 8.76 -13.17 -10.97
C ARG A 77 8.84 -12.55 -9.58
N TRP A 78 9.49 -13.22 -8.64
CA TRP A 78 9.83 -12.67 -7.31
C TRP A 78 10.44 -11.25 -7.39
N SER A 79 11.18 -10.95 -8.47
CA SER A 79 11.72 -9.62 -8.75
C SER A 79 10.63 -8.53 -8.79
N ARG A 80 9.40 -8.84 -9.16
CA ARG A 80 8.30 -7.88 -9.17
C ARG A 80 7.85 -7.51 -7.75
N MET A 81 7.86 -8.46 -6.82
CA MET A 81 7.58 -8.16 -5.41
C MET A 81 8.62 -7.17 -4.88
N VAL A 82 9.91 -7.43 -5.10
CA VAL A 82 10.97 -6.48 -4.69
C VAL A 82 10.76 -5.12 -5.35
N THR A 83 10.50 -5.07 -6.66
CA THR A 83 10.23 -3.83 -7.39
C THR A 83 9.02 -3.08 -6.82
N PHE A 84 7.98 -3.79 -6.40
CA PHE A 84 6.79 -3.18 -5.79
C PHE A 84 7.16 -2.35 -4.55
N TRP A 85 7.86 -2.93 -3.56
CA TRP A 85 8.21 -2.21 -2.33
C TRP A 85 9.38 -1.23 -2.49
N THR A 86 10.33 -1.49 -3.39
CA THR A 86 11.50 -0.62 -3.55
C THR A 86 11.30 0.52 -4.54
N GLN A 87 10.31 0.41 -5.44
CA GLN A 87 10.10 1.40 -6.50
C GLN A 87 8.65 1.90 -6.56
N GLU A 88 7.66 1.00 -6.74
CA GLU A 88 6.28 1.42 -7.01
C GLU A 88 5.64 2.12 -5.81
N VAL A 89 5.82 1.59 -4.59
CA VAL A 89 5.29 2.22 -3.36
C VAL A 89 5.94 3.58 -3.13
N PRO A 90 7.28 3.74 -3.12
CA PRO A 90 7.91 5.05 -2.99
C PRO A 90 7.49 6.07 -4.05
N ASP A 91 7.32 5.64 -5.31
CA ASP A 91 6.89 6.53 -6.39
C ASP A 91 5.44 7.02 -6.20
N VAL A 92 4.55 6.16 -5.70
CA VAL A 92 3.18 6.55 -5.36
C VAL A 92 3.16 7.45 -4.13
N MET A 93 3.97 7.18 -3.10
CA MET A 93 4.12 8.02 -1.92
C MET A 93 4.56 9.45 -2.28
N TRP A 94 5.51 9.59 -3.19
CA TRP A 94 5.91 10.90 -3.69
C TRP A 94 4.77 11.64 -4.38
N LYS A 95 4.00 10.95 -5.22
CA LYS A 95 2.83 11.53 -5.90
C LYS A 95 1.77 12.02 -4.92
N GLU A 96 1.55 11.27 -3.85
CA GLU A 96 0.54 11.55 -2.82
C GLU A 96 1.12 12.27 -1.57
N ARG A 97 2.34 12.82 -1.64
CA ARG A 97 3.02 13.46 -0.48
C ARG A 97 2.22 14.56 0.20
N LYS A 98 1.36 15.29 -0.54
CA LYS A 98 0.48 16.31 0.04
C LYS A 98 -0.63 15.68 0.89
N LEU A 99 -1.18 14.55 0.45
CA LEU A 99 -2.18 13.81 1.22
C LEU A 99 -1.54 13.09 2.41
N LEU A 100 -0.30 12.64 2.28
CA LEU A 100 0.46 12.10 3.40
C LEU A 100 0.69 13.17 4.48
N LEU A 101 1.08 14.38 4.09
CA LEU A 101 1.23 15.50 5.02
C LEU A 101 -0.12 15.88 5.65
N LEU A 102 -1.20 15.93 4.87
CA LEU A 102 -2.54 16.22 5.39
C LEU A 102 -3.00 15.16 6.40
N SER A 103 -2.80 13.88 6.09
CA SER A 103 -3.09 12.76 7.00
C SER A 103 -2.31 12.89 8.31
N PHE A 104 -1.02 13.18 8.22
CA PHE A 104 -0.18 13.42 9.39
C PHE A 104 -0.68 14.60 10.23
N ILE A 105 -1.05 15.73 9.60
CA ILE A 105 -1.59 16.90 10.31
C ILE A 105 -2.91 16.55 11.01
N ILE A 106 -3.84 15.88 10.32
CA ILE A 106 -5.12 15.43 10.91
C ILE A 106 -4.84 14.58 12.15
N PHE A 107 -3.93 13.60 12.06
CA PHE A 107 -3.60 12.73 13.16
C PHE A 107 -2.99 13.50 14.33
N MET A 108 -1.99 14.35 14.10
CA MET A 108 -1.34 15.12 15.16
C MET A 108 -2.27 16.13 15.85
N VAL A 109 -3.13 16.79 15.08
CA VAL A 109 -4.17 17.68 15.66
C VAL A 109 -5.14 16.87 16.52
N SER A 110 -5.49 15.67 16.08
CA SER A 110 -6.38 14.78 16.85
C SER A 110 -5.75 14.32 18.15
N VAL A 111 -4.46 13.97 18.13
CA VAL A 111 -3.71 13.64 19.33
C VAL A 111 -3.72 14.82 20.32
N LEU A 112 -3.45 16.04 19.85
CA LEU A 112 -3.50 17.25 20.69
C LEU A 112 -4.89 17.48 21.29
N ILE A 113 -5.97 17.26 20.51
CA ILE A 113 -7.34 17.35 21.03
C ILE A 113 -7.56 16.29 22.11
N GLY A 114 -7.12 15.04 21.90
CA GLY A 114 -7.20 13.99 22.92
C GLY A 114 -6.48 14.37 24.22
N VAL A 115 -5.27 14.92 24.11
CA VAL A 115 -4.49 15.41 25.25
C VAL A 115 -5.21 16.49 26.01
N VAL A 116 -5.64 17.56 25.32
CA VAL A 116 -6.29 18.72 25.95
C VAL A 116 -7.62 18.32 26.59
N SER A 117 -8.43 17.49 25.93
CA SER A 117 -9.71 17.02 26.44
C SER A 117 -9.54 16.16 27.69
N THR A 118 -8.54 15.26 27.72
CA THR A 118 -8.25 14.42 28.89
C THR A 118 -7.71 15.24 30.07
N LEU A 119 -6.93 16.28 29.83
CA LEU A 119 -6.46 17.18 30.88
C LEU A 119 -7.61 18.04 31.47
N GLY A 120 -8.61 18.35 30.64
CA GLY A 120 -9.76 19.18 31.05
C GLY A 120 -10.91 18.43 31.69
N ASP A 121 -11.05 17.13 31.45
CA ASP A 121 -12.18 16.31 31.93
C ASP A 121 -11.72 14.90 32.27
N GLU A 122 -11.78 14.56 33.56
CA GLU A 122 -11.40 13.23 34.08
C GLU A 122 -12.29 12.09 33.57
N SER A 123 -13.50 12.40 33.09
CA SER A 123 -14.43 11.41 32.51
C SER A 123 -14.12 11.08 31.06
N PHE A 124 -13.39 11.96 30.37
CA PHE A 124 -13.11 11.82 28.94
C PHE A 124 -12.36 10.52 28.57
N PRO A 125 -11.37 10.02 29.33
CA PRO A 125 -10.73 8.73 29.06
C PRO A 125 -11.73 7.57 29.07
N ARG A 126 -12.70 7.57 29.98
CA ARG A 126 -13.73 6.51 30.03
C ARG A 126 -14.63 6.54 28.79
N LEU A 127 -14.96 7.74 28.30
CA LEU A 127 -15.75 7.89 27.07
C LEU A 127 -15.02 7.36 25.83
N ILE A 128 -13.71 7.55 25.74
CA ILE A 128 -12.91 7.19 24.56
C ILE A 128 -12.41 5.74 24.61
N LEU A 129 -11.85 5.31 25.76
CA LEU A 129 -11.24 3.99 25.94
C LEU A 129 -12.24 2.95 26.44
N GLY A 130 -13.35 3.37 27.01
CA GLY A 130 -14.40 2.53 27.58
C GLY A 130 -14.15 2.18 29.05
N ASP A 131 -15.24 1.99 29.81
CA ASP A 131 -15.19 1.73 31.25
C ASP A 131 -14.42 0.45 31.59
N GLY A 132 -14.66 -0.62 30.86
CA GLY A 132 -13.99 -1.90 31.12
C GLY A 132 -12.48 -1.85 30.98
N TYR A 133 -11.99 -1.14 29.94
CA TYR A 133 -10.55 -0.94 29.77
C TYR A 133 -9.96 -0.07 30.88
N MET A 134 -10.67 1.01 31.25
CA MET A 134 -10.23 1.91 32.27
C MET A 134 -10.16 1.25 33.64
N ASP A 135 -11.19 0.48 34.02
CA ASP A 135 -11.25 -0.22 35.31
C ASP A 135 -10.13 -1.28 35.42
N MET A 136 -9.90 -2.07 34.35
CA MET A 136 -8.81 -3.03 34.26
C MET A 136 -7.45 -2.33 34.39
N THR A 137 -7.26 -1.19 33.70
CA THR A 137 -5.98 -0.46 33.72
C THR A 137 -5.71 0.14 35.12
N LEU A 138 -6.73 0.70 35.79
CA LEU A 138 -6.62 1.21 37.16
C LEU A 138 -6.30 0.09 38.16
N GLU A 139 -6.89 -1.09 37.99
CA GLU A 139 -6.58 -2.27 38.81
C GLU A 139 -5.13 -2.73 38.59
N ASN A 140 -4.65 -2.75 37.38
CA ASN A 140 -3.24 -3.09 37.06
C ASN A 140 -2.27 -2.05 37.63
N ILE A 141 -2.59 -0.76 37.57
CA ILE A 141 -1.80 0.31 38.21
C ILE A 141 -1.73 0.11 39.72
N ALA A 142 -2.87 -0.22 40.36
CA ALA A 142 -2.91 -0.48 41.80
C ALA A 142 -2.08 -1.72 42.21
N LYS A 143 -1.93 -2.70 41.35
CA LYS A 143 -1.07 -3.90 41.53
C LYS A 143 0.41 -3.64 41.24
N GLY A 144 0.77 -2.46 40.73
CA GLY A 144 2.14 -2.12 40.32
C GLY A 144 2.56 -2.69 38.94
N GLU A 145 1.58 -3.14 38.14
CA GLU A 145 1.78 -3.70 36.80
C GLU A 145 1.00 -2.92 35.75
N PRO A 146 1.29 -1.62 35.52
CA PRO A 146 0.47 -0.74 34.69
C PRO A 146 0.34 -1.23 33.25
N MET A 147 1.32 -1.99 32.76
CA MET A 147 1.34 -2.57 31.41
C MET A 147 0.93 -4.06 31.39
N GLY A 148 0.30 -4.58 32.45
CA GLY A 148 -0.10 -5.98 32.59
C GLY A 148 -1.12 -6.49 31.55
N VAL A 149 -1.71 -5.58 30.77
CA VAL A 149 -2.58 -5.91 29.61
C VAL A 149 -1.85 -6.78 28.60
N TYR A 150 -0.53 -6.64 28.48
CA TYR A 150 0.29 -7.37 27.49
C TYR A 150 0.75 -8.77 27.95
N GLY A 151 0.43 -9.20 29.19
CA GLY A 151 1.02 -10.41 29.80
C GLY A 151 0.22 -11.70 29.72
N ASN A 152 -1.04 -11.68 29.33
CA ASN A 152 -1.98 -12.77 29.62
C ASN A 152 -2.31 -13.74 28.46
N GLU A 153 -1.80 -13.52 27.23
CA GLU A 153 -2.09 -14.37 26.06
C GLU A 153 -0.84 -15.14 25.58
N GLU A 154 -1.05 -16.28 24.87
CA GLU A 154 0.04 -17.00 24.19
C GLU A 154 0.69 -16.13 23.11
N GLU A 155 2.04 -16.14 23.03
CA GLU A 155 2.83 -15.27 22.14
C GLU A 155 2.39 -15.30 20.69
N GLY A 156 2.16 -16.48 20.13
CA GLY A 156 1.76 -16.64 18.73
C GLY A 156 0.34 -16.17 18.45
N GLY A 157 -0.59 -16.42 19.39
CA GLY A 157 -1.98 -15.95 19.29
C GLY A 157 -2.07 -14.43 19.35
N MET A 158 -1.36 -13.84 20.29
CA MET A 158 -1.26 -12.38 20.44
C MET A 158 -0.66 -11.71 19.18
N PHE A 159 0.46 -12.23 18.68
CA PHE A 159 1.09 -11.71 17.45
C PHE A 159 0.13 -11.69 16.27
N ILE A 160 -0.56 -12.82 16.00
CA ILE A 160 -1.50 -12.91 14.87
C ILE A 160 -2.70 -11.99 15.10
N GLY A 161 -3.28 -12.00 16.31
CA GLY A 161 -4.45 -11.18 16.65
C GLY A 161 -4.20 -9.70 16.48
N ILE A 162 -3.10 -9.19 17.03
CA ILE A 162 -2.71 -7.78 16.94
C ILE A 162 -2.38 -7.39 15.50
N THR A 163 -1.56 -8.20 14.80
CA THR A 163 -1.21 -7.92 13.41
C THR A 163 -2.46 -7.83 12.53
N LEU A 164 -3.39 -8.78 12.66
CA LEU A 164 -4.63 -8.75 11.89
C LEU A 164 -5.53 -7.58 12.27
N ASN A 165 -5.64 -7.25 13.57
CA ASN A 165 -6.40 -6.10 14.04
C ASN A 165 -5.87 -4.79 13.43
N ASN A 166 -4.56 -4.56 13.47
CA ASN A 166 -3.93 -3.34 12.99
C ASN A 166 -4.01 -3.21 11.46
N ILE A 167 -3.85 -4.32 10.73
CA ILE A 167 -4.11 -4.38 9.29
C ILE A 167 -5.58 -4.04 9.01
N MET A 168 -6.53 -4.59 9.78
CA MET A 168 -7.96 -4.34 9.61
C MET A 168 -8.31 -2.88 9.90
N VAL A 169 -7.79 -2.29 10.97
CA VAL A 169 -7.98 -0.86 11.28
C VAL A 169 -7.49 0.02 10.13
N SER A 170 -6.29 -0.21 9.65
CA SER A 170 -5.72 0.53 8.51
C SER A 170 -6.51 0.33 7.23
N PHE A 171 -6.95 -0.90 6.96
CA PHE A 171 -7.78 -1.20 5.81
C PHE A 171 -9.14 -0.50 5.90
N ASN A 172 -9.75 -0.44 7.08
CA ASN A 172 -11.01 0.28 7.31
C ASN A 172 -10.84 1.78 7.06
N VAL A 173 -9.76 2.39 7.54
CA VAL A 173 -9.45 3.80 7.25
C VAL A 173 -9.32 4.04 5.74
N PHE A 174 -8.63 3.15 5.03
CA PHE A 174 -8.47 3.21 3.58
C PHE A 174 -9.80 3.04 2.83
N VAL A 175 -10.55 1.97 3.13
CA VAL A 175 -11.82 1.66 2.44
C VAL A 175 -12.88 2.72 2.68
N SER A 176 -12.87 3.36 3.85
CA SER A 176 -13.77 4.48 4.15
C SER A 176 -13.64 5.64 3.16
N GLY A 177 -12.48 5.77 2.50
CA GLY A 177 -12.26 6.70 1.39
C GLY A 177 -13.15 6.45 0.18
N VAL A 178 -13.68 5.24 0.01
CA VAL A 178 -14.67 4.91 -1.03
C VAL A 178 -15.95 5.72 -0.84
N LEU A 179 -16.36 5.93 0.42
CA LEU A 179 -17.51 6.76 0.74
C LEU A 179 -17.19 8.25 0.52
N THR A 180 -16.17 8.73 1.21
CA THR A 180 -15.64 10.11 1.04
C THR A 180 -14.25 10.24 1.69
N SER A 181 -13.45 11.21 1.25
CA SER A 181 -12.21 11.59 1.95
C SER A 181 -12.45 11.96 3.42
N PHE A 182 -13.61 12.58 3.70
CA PHE A 182 -13.99 12.97 5.05
C PHE A 182 -14.11 11.76 5.99
N MET A 183 -14.65 10.64 5.51
CA MET A 183 -14.82 9.44 6.35
C MET A 183 -13.48 8.80 6.73
N SER A 184 -12.53 8.74 5.80
CA SER A 184 -11.15 8.34 6.13
C SER A 184 -10.49 9.29 7.12
N GLY A 185 -10.65 10.59 6.91
CA GLY A 185 -10.17 11.61 7.84
C GLY A 185 -10.78 11.48 9.23
N PHE A 186 -12.08 11.17 9.33
CA PHE A 186 -12.79 10.97 10.60
C PHE A 186 -12.30 9.73 11.36
N LEU A 187 -12.09 8.61 10.68
CA LEU A 187 -11.53 7.42 11.31
C LEU A 187 -10.09 7.63 11.79
N LEU A 188 -9.28 8.33 10.99
CA LEU A 188 -7.93 8.73 11.38
C LEU A 188 -7.96 9.66 12.61
N PHE A 189 -8.88 10.62 12.62
CA PHE A 189 -9.11 11.54 13.73
C PHE A 189 -9.48 10.81 15.03
N ARG A 190 -10.36 9.81 14.96
CA ARG A 190 -10.71 8.97 16.12
C ARG A 190 -9.50 8.25 16.69
N ASN A 191 -8.66 7.67 15.82
CA ASN A 191 -7.43 6.99 16.24
C ASN A 191 -6.46 7.95 16.92
N GLY A 192 -6.30 9.17 16.39
CA GLY A 192 -5.44 10.17 17.02
C GLY A 192 -5.94 10.61 18.40
N ILE A 193 -7.25 10.87 18.57
CA ILE A 193 -7.82 11.18 19.88
C ILE A 193 -7.56 10.05 20.88
N MET A 194 -7.75 8.80 20.46
CA MET A 194 -7.52 7.63 21.32
C MET A 194 -6.07 7.59 21.82
N VAL A 195 -5.08 7.82 20.97
CA VAL A 195 -3.67 7.85 21.33
C VAL A 195 -3.37 9.00 22.31
N GLY A 196 -3.85 10.21 22.00
CA GLY A 196 -3.65 11.37 22.88
C GLY A 196 -4.30 11.19 24.25
N CYS A 197 -5.50 10.61 24.28
CA CYS A 197 -6.21 10.29 25.50
C CYS A 197 -5.46 9.25 26.35
N PHE A 198 -4.99 8.16 25.71
CA PHE A 198 -4.27 7.09 26.35
C PHE A 198 -2.99 7.58 27.02
N ASP A 199 -2.10 8.25 26.29
CA ASP A 199 -0.84 8.76 26.83
C ASP A 199 -1.05 9.78 27.93
N THR A 200 -2.08 10.64 27.83
CA THR A 200 -2.40 11.64 28.85
C THR A 200 -2.96 11.02 30.12
N PHE A 201 -3.75 9.96 30.01
CA PHE A 201 -4.21 9.20 31.16
C PHE A 201 -3.03 8.62 31.99
N PHE A 202 -2.05 8.02 31.30
CA PHE A 202 -0.84 7.53 31.98
C PHE A 202 0.02 8.68 32.55
N TYR A 203 0.06 9.83 31.87
CA TYR A 203 0.71 11.05 32.40
C TYR A 203 0.09 11.50 33.73
N GLN A 204 -1.24 11.52 33.84
CA GLN A 204 -1.94 11.90 35.08
C GLN A 204 -1.64 10.95 36.26
N HIS A 205 -1.27 9.70 35.96
CA HIS A 205 -0.87 8.71 36.98
C HIS A 205 0.65 8.66 37.21
N GLY A 206 1.44 9.55 36.61
CA GLY A 206 2.90 9.59 36.75
C GLY A 206 3.65 8.49 35.99
N LEU A 207 3.00 7.81 35.05
CA LEU A 207 3.48 6.61 34.33
C LEU A 207 3.78 6.87 32.86
N LEU A 208 3.84 8.14 32.41
CA LEU A 208 4.03 8.47 30.98
C LEU A 208 5.30 7.83 30.39
N GLY A 209 6.40 7.83 31.13
CA GLY A 209 7.67 7.27 30.64
C GLY A 209 7.58 5.77 30.36
N GLU A 210 6.95 5.01 31.26
CA GLU A 210 6.73 3.56 31.11
C GLU A 210 5.76 3.28 29.97
N SER A 211 4.65 4.03 29.90
CA SER A 211 3.66 3.92 28.84
C SER A 211 4.30 4.17 27.48
N LEU A 212 5.02 5.27 27.29
CA LEU A 212 5.66 5.60 26.01
C LEU A 212 6.71 4.56 25.61
N LEU A 213 7.54 4.08 26.56
CA LEU A 213 8.54 3.05 26.25
C LEU A 213 7.90 1.70 25.89
N ALA A 214 6.73 1.38 26.43
CA ALA A 214 6.02 0.15 26.10
C ALA A 214 5.26 0.29 24.77
N THR A 215 4.47 1.35 24.62
CA THR A 215 3.59 1.53 23.45
C THR A 215 4.34 1.95 22.21
N MET A 216 5.37 2.81 22.29
CA MET A 216 6.11 3.27 21.12
C MET A 216 7.07 2.21 20.55
N LEU A 217 7.37 1.12 21.28
CA LEU A 217 8.16 0.01 20.74
C LEU A 217 7.60 -0.51 19.40
N HIS A 218 6.31 -0.79 19.35
CA HIS A 218 5.57 -1.22 18.18
C HIS A 218 4.79 -0.07 17.55
N GLY A 219 4.24 0.83 18.37
CA GLY A 219 3.39 1.95 17.97
C GLY A 219 4.08 2.92 17.02
N THR A 220 5.41 3.09 17.08
CA THR A 220 6.15 3.90 16.11
C THR A 220 5.91 3.41 14.68
N LEU A 221 5.90 2.12 14.45
CA LEU A 221 5.62 1.51 13.14
C LEU A 221 4.11 1.55 12.82
N GLU A 222 3.26 1.16 13.77
CA GLU A 222 1.81 1.06 13.58
C GLU A 222 1.15 2.40 13.31
N LEU A 223 1.40 3.39 14.16
CA LEU A 223 0.81 4.73 14.00
C LEU A 223 1.28 5.38 12.71
N SER A 224 2.55 5.18 12.33
CA SER A 224 3.04 5.64 11.04
C SER A 224 2.31 4.96 9.87
N ALA A 225 2.09 3.65 9.95
CA ALA A 225 1.36 2.90 8.92
C ALA A 225 -0.12 3.29 8.86
N ILE A 226 -0.79 3.58 9.99
CA ILE A 226 -2.16 4.10 10.04
C ILE A 226 -2.25 5.49 9.38
N ILE A 227 -1.30 6.38 9.65
CA ILE A 227 -1.21 7.70 8.99
C ILE A 227 -1.07 7.54 7.48
N VAL A 228 -0.23 6.62 7.03
CA VAL A 228 -0.03 6.31 5.61
C VAL A 228 -1.30 5.72 4.98
N ALA A 229 -2.01 4.83 5.68
CA ALA A 229 -3.31 4.30 5.25
C ALA A 229 -4.38 5.42 5.17
N GLY A 230 -4.33 6.39 6.09
CA GLY A 230 -5.16 7.60 6.01
C GLY A 230 -4.94 8.38 4.71
N ALA A 231 -3.69 8.60 4.33
CA ALA A 231 -3.36 9.25 3.06
C ALA A 231 -3.89 8.45 1.86
N ALA A 232 -3.83 7.12 1.91
CA ALA A 232 -4.39 6.25 0.88
C ALA A 232 -5.92 6.39 0.76
N GLY A 233 -6.62 6.46 1.88
CA GLY A 233 -8.07 6.68 1.92
C GLY A 233 -8.46 8.08 1.40
N LEU A 234 -7.70 9.10 1.78
CA LEU A 234 -7.87 10.46 1.23
C LEU A 234 -7.65 10.48 -0.29
N ALA A 235 -6.71 9.70 -0.82
CA ALA A 235 -6.44 9.62 -2.26
C ALA A 235 -7.62 9.02 -3.05
N ILE A 236 -8.31 8.00 -2.50
CA ILE A 236 -9.52 7.45 -3.10
C ILE A 236 -10.64 8.48 -3.10
N GLY A 237 -10.95 9.04 -1.93
CA GLY A 237 -12.05 9.97 -1.76
C GLY A 237 -11.86 11.24 -2.59
N ASN A 238 -10.64 11.76 -2.68
CA ASN A 238 -10.33 12.89 -3.55
C ASN A 238 -10.52 12.54 -5.03
N GLY A 239 -10.24 11.30 -5.44
CA GLY A 239 -10.51 10.85 -6.80
C GLY A 239 -12.01 10.93 -7.17
N TRP A 240 -12.89 10.70 -6.20
CA TRP A 240 -14.33 10.83 -6.37
C TRP A 240 -14.82 12.28 -6.29
N LEU A 241 -14.36 13.03 -5.27
CA LEU A 241 -14.82 14.39 -4.99
C LEU A 241 -14.25 15.42 -5.98
N PHE A 242 -13.00 15.25 -6.41
CA PHE A 242 -12.26 16.21 -7.23
C PHE A 242 -11.67 15.53 -8.48
N PRO A 243 -12.52 15.09 -9.44
CA PRO A 243 -12.09 14.29 -10.59
C PRO A 243 -11.20 15.04 -11.60
N GLY A 244 -11.14 16.38 -11.54
CA GLY A 244 -10.42 17.22 -12.49
C GLY A 244 -10.99 17.08 -13.91
N THR A 245 -10.13 16.80 -14.87
CA THR A 245 -10.49 16.61 -16.29
C THR A 245 -11.00 15.20 -16.64
N TYR A 246 -10.91 14.26 -15.69
CA TYR A 246 -11.36 12.87 -15.91
C TYR A 246 -12.84 12.69 -15.51
N SER A 247 -13.48 11.65 -16.07
CA SER A 247 -14.77 11.23 -15.53
C SER A 247 -14.59 10.75 -14.08
N ARG A 248 -15.64 10.91 -13.25
CA ARG A 248 -15.60 10.54 -11.82
C ARG A 248 -15.15 9.08 -11.62
N LEU A 249 -15.66 8.16 -12.43
CA LEU A 249 -15.29 6.74 -12.35
C LEU A 249 -13.80 6.50 -12.65
N VAL A 250 -13.27 7.12 -13.70
CA VAL A 250 -11.85 6.99 -14.07
C VAL A 250 -10.94 7.61 -13.01
N SER A 251 -11.32 8.77 -12.47
CA SER A 251 -10.56 9.42 -11.40
C SER A 251 -10.58 8.59 -10.11
N PHE A 252 -11.73 8.05 -9.74
CA PHE A 252 -11.90 7.12 -8.62
C PHE A 252 -11.02 5.87 -8.78
N GLN A 253 -11.08 5.19 -9.93
CA GLN A 253 -10.25 4.01 -10.19
C GLN A 253 -8.75 4.30 -10.08
N ARG A 254 -8.31 5.46 -10.56
CA ARG A 254 -6.91 5.91 -10.41
C ARG A 254 -6.55 6.16 -8.96
N GLY A 255 -7.40 6.83 -8.20
CA GLY A 255 -7.25 7.04 -6.76
C GLY A 255 -7.18 5.71 -6.00
N ALA A 256 -8.11 4.80 -6.27
CA ALA A 256 -8.18 3.48 -5.66
C ALA A 256 -6.91 2.65 -5.96
N LYS A 257 -6.43 2.65 -7.21
CA LYS A 257 -5.20 1.94 -7.59
C LYS A 257 -3.96 2.49 -6.85
N ARG A 258 -3.86 3.81 -6.70
CA ARG A 258 -2.77 4.42 -5.94
C ARG A 258 -2.89 4.11 -4.45
N GLY A 259 -4.07 4.32 -3.85
CA GLY A 259 -4.32 4.02 -2.45
C GLY A 259 -4.09 2.56 -2.10
N MET A 260 -4.53 1.62 -2.94
CA MET A 260 -4.29 0.18 -2.75
C MET A 260 -2.79 -0.14 -2.70
N LYS A 261 -1.97 0.44 -3.59
CA LYS A 261 -0.52 0.26 -3.56
C LYS A 261 0.09 0.74 -2.25
N ILE A 262 -0.37 1.87 -1.73
CA ILE A 262 0.08 2.44 -0.47
C ILE A 262 -0.26 1.48 0.69
N VAL A 263 -1.51 1.05 0.80
CA VAL A 263 -1.96 0.17 1.90
C VAL A 263 -1.29 -1.20 1.86
N VAL A 264 -1.20 -1.83 0.68
CA VAL A 264 -0.46 -3.10 0.54
C VAL A 264 1.02 -2.89 0.89
N GLY A 265 1.57 -1.70 0.58
CA GLY A 265 2.93 -1.31 0.94
C GLY A 265 3.18 -1.27 2.46
N THR A 266 2.15 -1.00 3.29
CA THR A 266 2.28 -0.96 4.76
C THR A 266 2.16 -2.33 5.44
N VAL A 267 1.68 -3.36 4.75
CA VAL A 267 1.47 -4.69 5.35
C VAL A 267 2.73 -5.27 6.02
N PRO A 268 3.92 -5.26 5.40
CA PRO A 268 5.13 -5.75 6.07
C PRO A 268 5.47 -4.97 7.35
N ILE A 269 5.10 -3.69 7.41
CA ILE A 269 5.35 -2.83 8.59
C ILE A 269 4.46 -3.27 9.74
N PHE A 270 3.18 -3.59 9.48
CA PHE A 270 2.28 -4.14 10.51
C PHE A 270 2.74 -5.52 11.00
N ILE A 271 3.26 -6.36 10.12
CA ILE A 271 3.83 -7.67 10.52
C ILE A 271 5.03 -7.46 11.45
N MET A 272 5.93 -6.51 11.12
CA MET A 272 7.08 -6.18 11.98
C MET A 272 6.64 -5.57 13.31
N ALA A 273 5.67 -4.66 13.30
CA ALA A 273 5.13 -4.06 14.51
C ALA A 273 4.48 -5.10 15.42
N GLY A 274 3.62 -5.97 14.87
CA GLY A 274 3.00 -7.06 15.62
C GLY A 274 4.03 -8.06 16.17
N PHE A 275 5.11 -8.33 15.42
CA PHE A 275 6.21 -9.14 15.95
C PHE A 275 6.89 -8.47 17.17
N ILE A 276 7.17 -7.17 17.07
CA ILE A 276 7.73 -6.42 18.20
C ILE A 276 6.78 -6.44 19.40
N GLU A 277 5.49 -6.26 19.18
CA GLU A 277 4.48 -6.27 20.24
C GLU A 277 4.33 -7.66 20.87
N GLY A 278 4.13 -8.69 20.06
CA GLY A 278 3.90 -10.06 20.55
C GLY A 278 5.09 -10.69 21.24
N PHE A 279 6.32 -10.36 20.80
CA PHE A 279 7.53 -11.04 21.28
C PHE A 279 8.45 -10.14 22.12
N ILE A 280 8.45 -8.83 21.93
CA ILE A 280 9.42 -7.92 22.60
C ILE A 280 8.72 -7.09 23.68
N THR A 281 7.56 -6.50 23.41
CA THR A 281 6.87 -5.61 24.35
C THR A 281 6.47 -6.30 25.65
N ARG A 282 6.17 -7.60 25.60
CA ARG A 282 5.85 -8.43 26.78
C ARG A 282 6.97 -8.52 27.82
N HIS A 283 8.22 -8.47 27.35
CA HIS A 283 9.37 -8.58 28.24
C HIS A 283 9.61 -7.22 28.93
N THR A 284 8.84 -6.98 30.00
CA THR A 284 8.92 -5.76 30.81
C THR A 284 10.28 -5.58 31.49
N GLU A 285 11.09 -6.64 31.58
CA GLU A 285 12.45 -6.62 32.16
C GLU A 285 13.52 -6.08 31.19
N LEU A 286 13.18 -5.83 29.92
CA LEU A 286 14.14 -5.28 28.94
C LEU A 286 14.64 -3.90 29.37
N ASN A 287 15.95 -3.73 29.27
CA ASN A 287 16.60 -2.47 29.56
C ASN A 287 16.02 -1.32 28.71
N ASN A 288 15.71 -0.19 29.33
CA ASN A 288 15.12 0.99 28.69
C ASN A 288 15.99 1.52 27.52
N PHE A 289 17.31 1.35 27.56
CA PHE A 289 18.19 1.72 26.45
C PHE A 289 17.94 0.84 25.21
N ILE A 290 17.65 -0.44 25.38
CA ILE A 290 17.33 -1.35 24.27
C ILE A 290 15.97 -0.95 23.66
N ARG A 291 14.97 -0.69 24.50
CA ARG A 291 13.63 -0.23 24.05
C ARG A 291 13.76 1.07 23.25
N LEU A 292 14.47 2.06 23.77
CA LEU A 292 14.74 3.33 23.10
C LEU A 292 15.47 3.10 21.77
N GLY A 293 16.46 2.21 21.74
CA GLY A 293 17.17 1.85 20.51
C GLY A 293 16.24 1.30 19.43
N ILE A 294 15.30 0.40 19.79
CA ILE A 294 14.30 -0.15 18.85
C ILE A 294 13.39 0.96 18.33
N ILE A 295 12.90 1.84 19.19
CA ILE A 295 12.05 2.99 18.80
C ILE A 295 12.78 3.89 17.81
N LEU A 296 14.04 4.24 18.08
CA LEU A 296 14.85 5.11 17.21
C LEU A 296 15.12 4.45 15.85
N VAL A 297 15.43 3.15 15.81
CA VAL A 297 15.62 2.40 14.57
C VAL A 297 14.31 2.34 13.77
N SER A 298 13.20 2.08 14.43
CA SER A 298 11.86 2.07 13.80
C SER A 298 11.52 3.44 13.22
N LEU A 299 11.76 4.52 13.96
CA LEU A 299 11.54 5.89 13.50
C LEU A 299 12.45 6.23 12.31
N ALA A 300 13.73 5.88 12.38
CA ALA A 300 14.67 6.08 11.28
C ALA A 300 14.23 5.33 10.01
N PHE A 301 13.75 4.09 10.17
CA PHE A 301 13.20 3.31 9.07
C PHE A 301 11.96 3.97 8.44
N VAL A 302 11.01 4.44 9.27
CA VAL A 302 9.79 5.15 8.81
C VAL A 302 10.16 6.40 8.01
N VAL A 303 11.05 7.24 8.55
CA VAL A 303 11.52 8.45 7.86
C VAL A 303 12.24 8.11 6.56
N TYR A 304 13.11 7.10 6.59
CA TYR A 304 13.83 6.65 5.40
C TYR A 304 12.86 6.15 4.32
N TYR A 305 11.94 5.25 4.66
CA TYR A 305 11.09 4.56 3.69
C TYR A 305 9.95 5.42 3.16
N PHE A 306 9.28 6.20 4.02
CA PHE A 306 8.13 7.01 3.61
C PHE A 306 8.45 8.42 3.16
N ILE A 307 9.63 8.96 3.53
CA ILE A 307 10.00 10.35 3.21
C ILE A 307 11.25 10.38 2.32
N TYR A 308 12.38 9.85 2.81
CA TYR A 308 13.66 10.01 2.11
C TYR A 308 13.75 9.23 0.80
N LEU A 309 13.35 7.95 0.79
CA LEU A 309 13.41 7.10 -0.41
C LEU A 309 12.50 7.63 -1.55
N PRO A 310 11.23 8.01 -1.30
CA PRO A 310 10.38 8.67 -2.30
C PRO A 310 10.99 9.96 -2.84
N TYR A 311 11.53 10.81 -1.96
CA TYR A 311 12.20 12.05 -2.36
C TYR A 311 13.42 11.79 -3.25
N LYS A 312 14.35 10.94 -2.81
CA LYS A 312 15.58 10.62 -3.53
C LYS A 312 15.30 10.07 -4.93
N ARG A 313 14.35 9.14 -5.06
CA ARG A 313 13.99 8.53 -6.35
C ARG A 313 13.42 9.56 -7.32
N ASN A 314 12.49 10.38 -6.87
CA ASN A 314 11.79 11.31 -7.75
C ASN A 314 12.60 12.58 -8.04
N TYR A 315 13.48 12.99 -7.13
CA TYR A 315 14.43 14.08 -7.40
C TYR A 315 15.34 13.79 -8.59
N HIS A 316 15.86 12.55 -8.68
CA HIS A 316 16.67 12.13 -9.82
C HIS A 316 15.88 12.05 -11.14
N LEU A 317 14.62 11.61 -11.09
CA LEU A 317 13.75 11.56 -12.26
C LEU A 317 13.36 12.94 -12.76
N GLU A 318 13.03 13.87 -11.88
CA GLU A 318 12.70 15.25 -12.23
C GLU A 318 13.91 15.97 -12.84
N ASN A 319 15.10 15.77 -12.31
CA ASN A 319 16.33 16.36 -12.85
C ASN A 319 16.75 15.73 -14.19
N ALA A 320 16.56 14.42 -14.38
CA ALA A 320 16.81 13.77 -15.66
C ALA A 320 15.87 14.32 -16.74
N ASN A 321 14.57 14.48 -16.42
CA ASN A 321 13.58 15.05 -17.34
C ASN A 321 13.78 16.52 -17.64
N ARG A 322 14.42 17.30 -16.76
CA ARG A 322 14.80 18.70 -17.07
C ARG A 322 15.94 18.76 -18.06
N LYS A 323 16.99 17.95 -17.87
CA LYS A 323 18.15 17.88 -18.78
C LYS A 323 17.84 17.38 -20.19
N THR A 324 16.72 16.70 -20.39
CA THR A 324 16.28 16.26 -21.73
C THR A 324 15.35 17.24 -22.44
N LYS A 325 14.95 18.33 -21.76
CA LYS A 325 14.12 19.40 -22.32
C LYS A 325 14.90 20.68 -22.68
N ASP A 326 16.10 20.79 -22.17
CA ASP A 326 17.13 21.78 -22.53
C ASP A 326 18.04 21.22 -23.63
#